data_5c2f2864a5a8f4ac85133eb1a9dbd793
#
_entry.id   5c2f2864a5a8f4ac85133eb1a9dbd793
#
_cell.length_a   1.000
_cell.length_b   1.000
_cell.length_c   1.000
_cell.angle_alpha   90.00
_cell.angle_beta   90.00
_cell.angle_gamma   90.00
#
_symmetry.space_group_name_H-M   'P 1'
#
loop_
_entity.id
_entity.type
_entity.pdbx_description
1 polymer ?
#
loop_
_entity_poly.entity_id
_entity_poly.type
_entity_poly.pdbx_seq_one_letter_code
_entity_poly.pdbx_strand_id
1 'polypeptide(L)' 'MGLTIVVTGKVEPYTRDGINAKIESLGAHAGSSVSKNTNYLVCGENAGSKLSKARALGVSVLTPAEFFGMAGE' A
#
# COMPACT_ATOMS: atom_id res chain seq x y z
N MET A 1 -1.95 13.58 -5.76
CA MET A 1 -0.68 14.27 -5.55
C MET A 1 0.54 13.42 -5.87
N GLY A 2 0.44 12.51 -6.78
CA GLY A 2 1.58 11.77 -7.26
C GLY A 2 2.19 10.74 -6.33
N LEU A 3 1.53 10.42 -5.23
CA LEU A 3 2.01 9.35 -4.36
C LEU A 3 1.71 8.00 -4.99
N THR A 4 2.66 7.09 -4.88
CA THR A 4 2.47 5.72 -5.30
C THR A 4 2.37 4.83 -4.08
N ILE A 5 1.28 4.09 -3.98
CA ILE A 5 1.02 3.20 -2.85
C ILE A 5 0.84 1.79 -3.39
N VAL A 6 1.58 0.85 -2.84
CA VAL A 6 1.47 -0.56 -3.20
C VAL A 6 0.87 -1.30 -2.02
N VAL A 7 -0.10 -2.17 -2.31
CA VAL A 7 -0.71 -3.02 -1.28
C VAL A 7 -0.27 -4.45 -1.52
N THR A 8 0.20 -5.10 -0.48
CA THR A 8 0.59 -6.50 -0.54
C THR A 8 -0.17 -7.29 0.52
N GLY A 9 -0.46 -8.53 0.24
CA GLY A 9 -1.25 -9.36 1.12
C GLY A 9 -2.73 -9.01 1.04
N LYS A 10 -3.46 -9.45 2.04
CA LYS A 10 -4.90 -9.25 2.08
C LYS A 10 -5.25 -8.14 3.07
N VAL A 11 -5.97 -7.14 2.61
CA VAL A 11 -6.38 -6.00 3.44
C VAL A 11 -7.90 -6.01 3.56
N GLU A 12 -8.41 -6.66 4.58
CA GLU A 12 -9.84 -6.70 4.82
C GLU A 12 -10.35 -5.38 5.39
N PRO A 13 -11.60 -5.01 5.11
CA PRO A 13 -12.61 -5.74 4.36
C PRO A 13 -12.54 -5.57 2.84
N TYR A 14 -11.52 -4.93 2.34
CA TYR A 14 -11.40 -4.64 0.93
C TYR A 14 -10.88 -5.84 0.13
N THR A 15 -11.36 -5.98 -1.10
CA THR A 15 -10.72 -6.83 -2.08
C THR A 15 -9.55 -6.07 -2.68
N ARG A 16 -8.74 -6.73 -3.51
CA ARG A 16 -7.62 -6.06 -4.18
C ARG A 16 -8.13 -4.88 -5.03
N ASP A 17 -9.18 -5.08 -5.80
CA ASP A 17 -9.74 -4.02 -6.63
C ASP A 17 -10.32 -2.89 -5.77
N GLY A 18 -10.97 -3.26 -4.68
CA GLY A 18 -11.55 -2.28 -3.76
C GLY A 18 -10.50 -1.40 -3.11
N ILE A 19 -9.39 -1.98 -2.64
CA ILE A 19 -8.33 -1.20 -2.01
C ILE A 19 -7.61 -0.33 -3.04
N ASN A 20 -7.43 -0.81 -4.27
CA ASN A 20 -6.83 -0.01 -5.33
C ASN A 20 -7.72 1.19 -5.66
N ALA A 21 -9.03 0.99 -5.74
CA ALA A 21 -9.97 2.08 -5.97
C ALA A 21 -9.93 3.10 -4.84
N LYS A 22 -9.79 2.63 -3.59
CA LYS A 22 -9.64 3.51 -2.43
C LYS A 22 -8.39 4.37 -2.54
N ILE A 23 -7.27 3.76 -2.91
CA ILE A 23 -6.01 4.48 -3.11
C ILE A 23 -6.17 5.56 -4.16
N GLU A 24 -6.79 5.23 -5.29
CA GLU A 24 -6.98 6.19 -6.37
C GLU A 24 -7.93 7.31 -5.96
N SER A 25 -8.94 7.01 -5.15
CA SER A 25 -9.86 8.03 -4.67
C SER A 25 -9.20 9.07 -3.76
N LEU A 26 -8.05 8.71 -3.19
CA LEU A 26 -7.26 9.63 -2.35
C LEU A 26 -6.32 10.48 -3.17
N GLY A 27 -6.31 10.32 -4.49
CA GLY A 27 -5.41 11.04 -5.37
C GLY A 27 -4.04 10.38 -5.51
N ALA A 28 -3.90 9.16 -5.01
CA ALA A 28 -2.66 8.41 -5.11
C ALA A 28 -2.73 7.42 -6.27
N HIS A 29 -1.57 6.91 -6.66
CA HIS A 29 -1.46 5.92 -7.71
C HIS A 29 -1.31 4.53 -7.10
N ALA A 30 -2.16 3.59 -7.51
CA ALA A 30 -2.08 2.21 -7.01
C ALA A 30 -1.07 1.44 -7.85
N GLY A 31 0.07 1.12 -7.26
CA GLY A 31 1.12 0.36 -7.92
C GLY A 31 0.96 -1.14 -7.73
N SER A 32 1.51 -1.91 -8.66
CA SER A 32 1.45 -3.36 -8.59
C SER A 32 2.74 -3.99 -8.04
N SER A 33 3.81 -3.24 -7.98
CA SER A 33 5.07 -3.74 -7.45
C SER A 33 5.84 -2.64 -6.74
N VAL A 34 6.65 -3.06 -5.77
CA VAL A 34 7.46 -2.14 -4.97
C VAL A 34 8.69 -1.73 -5.76
N SER A 35 8.97 -0.42 -5.76
CA SER A 35 10.15 0.13 -6.42
C SER A 35 10.64 1.35 -5.65
N LYS A 36 11.75 1.95 -6.10
CA LYS A 36 12.26 3.19 -5.50
C LYS A 36 11.23 4.31 -5.53
N ASN A 37 10.34 4.29 -6.52
CA ASN A 37 9.34 5.33 -6.70
C ASN A 37 8.09 5.10 -5.86
N THR A 38 8.00 3.95 -5.20
CA THR A 38 6.88 3.66 -4.30
C THR A 38 7.03 4.50 -3.04
N ASN A 39 5.98 5.23 -2.68
CA ASN A 39 6.00 6.08 -1.49
C ASN A 39 5.64 5.30 -0.24
N TYR A 40 4.65 4.43 -0.34
CA TYR A 40 4.18 3.62 0.78
C TYR A 40 3.86 2.21 0.35
N LEU A 41 4.13 1.26 1.25
CA LEU A 41 3.68 -0.12 1.08
C LEU A 41 2.72 -0.44 2.20
N VAL A 42 1.48 -0.78 1.85
CA VAL A 42 0.50 -1.25 2.83
C VAL A 42 0.65 -2.76 2.95
N CYS A 43 0.99 -3.21 4.13
CA CYS A 43 1.36 -4.58 4.40
C CYS A 43 0.19 -5.29 5.08
N GLY A 44 -0.57 -6.05 4.32
CA GLY A 44 -1.67 -6.87 4.85
C GLY A 44 -1.17 -8.22 5.31
N GLU A 45 -2.09 -9.16 5.50
CA GLU A 45 -1.74 -10.51 5.89
C GLU A 45 -0.93 -11.20 4.78
N ASN A 46 0.05 -12.00 5.17
CA ASN A 46 0.89 -12.75 4.23
C ASN A 46 1.63 -11.85 3.24
N ALA A 47 2.18 -10.76 3.74
CA ALA A 47 2.87 -9.78 2.92
C ALA A 47 4.08 -10.35 2.17
N GLY A 48 4.79 -11.27 2.77
CA GLY A 48 5.85 -12.00 2.10
C GLY A 48 7.07 -11.13 1.73
N SER A 49 7.63 -11.43 0.57
CA SER A 49 8.89 -10.82 0.12
C SER A 49 8.78 -9.33 -0.22
N LYS A 50 7.59 -8.84 -0.50
CA LYS A 50 7.42 -7.42 -0.82
C LYS A 50 7.77 -6.52 0.36
N LEU A 51 7.51 -6.99 1.58
CA LEU A 51 7.87 -6.26 2.77
C LEU A 51 9.39 -6.08 2.86
N SER A 52 10.14 -7.17 2.65
CA SER A 52 11.60 -7.12 2.67
C SER A 52 12.13 -6.19 1.58
N LYS A 53 11.54 -6.24 0.40
CA LYS A 53 11.95 -5.40 -0.71
C LYS A 53 11.71 -3.92 -0.40
N ALA A 54 10.57 -3.60 0.22
CA ALA A 54 10.25 -2.23 0.60
C ALA A 54 11.27 -1.68 1.60
N ARG A 55 11.66 -2.49 2.57
CA ARG A 55 12.67 -2.08 3.55
C ARG A 55 14.02 -1.84 2.89
N ALA A 56 14.39 -2.70 1.94
CA ALA A 56 15.66 -2.55 1.22
C ALA A 56 15.69 -1.29 0.37
N LEU A 57 14.54 -0.86 -0.14
CA LEU A 57 14.42 0.32 -0.98
C LEU A 57 14.14 1.60 -0.18
N GLY A 58 13.96 1.49 1.12
CA GLY A 58 13.65 2.64 1.97
C GLY A 58 12.21 3.12 1.85
N VAL A 59 11.32 2.28 1.38
CA VAL A 59 9.90 2.60 1.25
C VAL A 59 9.25 2.53 2.63
N SER A 60 8.39 3.50 2.95
CA SER A 60 7.63 3.49 4.20
C SER A 60 6.61 2.37 4.19
N VAL A 61 6.62 1.55 5.25
CA VAL A 61 5.70 0.42 5.38
C VAL A 61 4.59 0.80 6.35
N LEU A 62 3.36 0.58 5.93
CA LEU A 62 2.17 0.87 6.74
C LEU A 62 1.40 -0.41 7.02
N THR A 63 0.80 -0.49 8.20
CA THR A 63 -0.19 -1.53 8.45
C THR A 63 -1.52 -1.09 7.81
N PRO A 64 -2.47 -2.01 7.59
CA PRO A 64 -3.78 -1.62 7.09
C PRO A 64 -4.45 -0.57 7.99
N ALA A 65 -4.32 -0.69 9.31
CA ALA A 65 -4.90 0.28 10.23
C ALA A 65 -4.28 1.67 10.05
N GLU A 66 -2.98 1.72 9.86
CA GLU A 66 -2.29 2.99 9.60
C GLU A 66 -2.74 3.61 8.29
N PHE A 67 -2.89 2.77 7.26
CA PHE A 67 -3.38 3.25 5.97
C PHE A 67 -4.80 3.82 6.09
N PHE A 68 -5.68 3.12 6.79
CA PHE A 68 -7.06 3.60 6.96
C PHE A 68 -7.10 4.90 7.76
N GLY A 69 -6.22 5.04 8.74
CA GLY A 69 -6.08 6.29 9.48
C GLY A 69 -5.68 7.45 8.58
N MET A 70 -4.74 7.23 7.67
CA MET A 70 -4.33 8.22 6.68
C MET A 70 -5.48 8.58 5.74
N ALA A 71 -6.29 7.60 5.39
CA ALA A 71 -7.41 7.78 4.46
C ALA A 71 -8.63 8.44 5.11
N GLY A 72 -8.59 8.67 6.40
CA GLY A 72 -9.70 9.31 7.11
C GLY A 72 -10.83 8.35 7.48
N GLU A 73 -10.54 7.08 7.56
CA GLU A 73 -11.55 6.08 7.95
C GLU A 73 -11.47 5.75 9.44
#